data_0b1989147fcd78cd91d68995cfa822eb
#
_entry.id   0b1989147fcd78cd91d68995cfa822eb
#
_cell.length_a   1.000
_cell.length_b   1.000
_cell.length_c   1.000
_cell.angle_alpha   90.00
_cell.angle_beta   90.00
_cell.angle_gamma   90.00
#
_symmetry.space_group_name_H-M   'P 1'
#
loop_
_entity.id
_entity.type
_entity.pdbx_description
1 polymer ?
#
loop_
_entity_poly.entity_id
_entity_poly.type
_entity_poly.pdbx_seq_one_letter_code
_entity_poly.pdbx_strand_id
1 'polypeptide(L)'
;LVPDYYTRKQTLANAERYIIPELKELEDTILGAEDKLYALEYQLYSEVRDTIGKEVVRIQKTAKAIAKLDAFASLALVAEQNNYVRPKMNDKGLIDIKDGRHPVVEKMISNDMFICNDTYLNDKKDRISIITGPNMAGKSTYMRQTALIVLMAQIGSFVPASSANIGVVDRIFTRVGASDDLASGQSTFMVEMTEVANIL
;
A
#
# COMPACT_ATOMS: atom_id res chain seq x y z
N LEU A 1 27.08 0.69 75.94
CA LEU A 1 25.70 0.26 76.18
C LEU A 1 24.95 0.43 74.84
N VAL A 2 24.46 -0.68 74.32
CA VAL A 2 23.60 -0.67 73.11
C VAL A 2 22.18 -0.37 73.60
N PRO A 3 21.47 0.57 73.00
CA PRO A 3 20.06 0.85 73.31
C PRO A 3 19.14 -0.38 73.09
N ASP A 4 18.13 -0.56 73.94
CA ASP A 4 17.23 -1.74 73.91
C ASP A 4 16.43 -1.88 72.63
N TYR A 5 16.26 -0.84 71.81
CA TYR A 5 15.57 -0.87 70.54
C TYR A 5 16.44 -1.32 69.36
N TYR A 6 17.75 -1.59 69.58
CA TYR A 6 18.64 -2.17 68.57
C TYR A 6 18.55 -3.69 68.62
N THR A 7 18.16 -4.31 67.55
CA THR A 7 18.17 -5.78 67.42
C THR A 7 19.44 -6.22 66.72
N ARG A 8 20.22 -7.10 67.37
CA ARG A 8 21.43 -7.66 66.80
C ARG A 8 21.12 -8.58 65.63
N LYS A 9 21.70 -8.28 64.47
CA LYS A 9 21.52 -9.06 63.23
C LYS A 9 22.68 -9.98 62.93
N GLN A 10 23.92 -9.56 63.22
CA GLN A 10 25.14 -10.33 62.91
C GLN A 10 26.34 -9.89 63.75
N THR A 11 27.14 -10.87 64.19
CA THR A 11 28.44 -10.61 64.80
C THR A 11 29.54 -10.79 63.78
N LEU A 12 30.38 -9.81 63.60
CA LEU A 12 31.60 -9.80 62.79
C LEU A 12 32.81 -9.90 63.66
N ALA A 13 34.02 -10.18 63.09
CA ALA A 13 35.26 -10.35 63.87
C ALA A 13 35.59 -9.13 64.74
N ASN A 14 35.33 -7.92 64.28
CA ASN A 14 35.67 -6.66 64.97
C ASN A 14 34.46 -5.69 65.09
N ALA A 15 33.21 -6.14 64.83
CA ALA A 15 32.03 -5.29 64.88
C ALA A 15 30.76 -6.14 65.07
N GLU A 16 29.73 -5.50 65.55
CA GLU A 16 28.37 -6.09 65.57
C GLU A 16 27.46 -5.25 64.75
N ARG A 17 26.59 -5.93 63.96
CA ARG A 17 25.55 -5.30 63.15
C ARG A 17 24.23 -5.32 63.92
N TYR A 18 23.66 -4.16 64.01
CA TYR A 18 22.31 -3.98 64.58
C TYR A 18 21.35 -3.46 63.53
N ILE A 19 20.10 -3.71 63.75
CA ILE A 19 18.99 -3.18 62.97
C ILE A 19 17.95 -2.58 63.88
N ILE A 20 17.32 -1.52 63.44
CA ILE A 20 16.14 -0.94 64.09
C ILE A 20 14.91 -1.16 63.16
N PRO A 21 13.70 -1.29 63.72
CA PRO A 21 12.51 -1.53 62.95
C PRO A 21 12.30 -0.51 61.85
N GLU A 22 12.47 0.76 62.14
CA GLU A 22 12.29 1.86 61.20
C GLU A 22 13.27 1.77 59.98
N LEU A 23 14.52 1.38 60.24
CA LEU A 23 15.52 1.20 59.17
C LEU A 23 15.18 0.01 58.29
N LYS A 24 14.61 -1.05 58.88
CA LYS A 24 14.17 -2.21 58.12
C LYS A 24 12.99 -1.88 57.21
N GLU A 25 12.02 -1.12 57.70
CA GLU A 25 10.88 -0.67 56.88
C GLU A 25 11.36 0.22 55.72
N LEU A 26 12.33 1.07 55.97
CA LEU A 26 12.92 1.91 54.94
C LEU A 26 13.69 1.09 53.90
N GLU A 27 14.51 0.10 54.39
CA GLU A 27 15.22 -0.84 53.50
C GLU A 27 14.25 -1.60 52.60
N ASP A 28 13.18 -2.20 53.18
CA ASP A 28 12.17 -2.92 52.44
C ASP A 28 11.40 -2.03 51.43
N THR A 29 11.20 -0.76 51.79
CA THR A 29 10.57 0.22 50.87
C THR A 29 11.48 0.57 49.71
N ILE A 30 12.78 0.81 49.97
CA ILE A 30 13.74 1.18 48.93
C ILE A 30 14.02 -0.03 48.02
N LEU A 31 14.32 -1.19 48.58
CA LEU A 31 14.65 -2.39 47.80
C LEU A 31 13.45 -2.92 47.03
N GLY A 32 12.23 -2.76 47.55
CA GLY A 32 11.01 -3.16 46.88
C GLY A 32 10.40 -2.10 45.92
N ALA A 33 10.97 -0.89 45.86
CA ALA A 33 10.39 0.19 45.08
C ALA A 33 10.39 -0.08 43.56
N GLU A 34 11.44 -0.68 43.06
CA GLU A 34 11.60 -1.01 41.64
C GLU A 34 10.60 -2.08 41.21
N ASP A 35 10.44 -3.14 42.00
CA ASP A 35 9.47 -4.19 41.72
C ASP A 35 8.01 -3.65 41.75
N LYS A 36 7.73 -2.77 42.71
CA LYS A 36 6.42 -2.10 42.80
C LYS A 36 6.16 -1.18 41.60
N LEU A 37 7.20 -0.47 41.15
CA LEU A 37 7.12 0.38 39.96
C LEU A 37 6.76 -0.46 38.71
N TYR A 38 7.51 -1.53 38.46
CA TYR A 38 7.25 -2.40 37.31
C TYR A 38 5.85 -3.07 37.38
N ALA A 39 5.45 -3.48 38.58
CA ALA A 39 4.11 -4.04 38.75
C ALA A 39 3.01 -3.02 38.43
N LEU A 40 3.16 -1.79 38.88
CA LEU A 40 2.21 -0.70 38.61
C LEU A 40 2.21 -0.31 37.13
N GLU A 41 3.36 -0.18 36.50
CA GLU A 41 3.47 0.08 35.07
C GLU A 41 2.78 -1.01 34.23
N TYR A 42 3.01 -2.27 34.56
CA TYR A 42 2.35 -3.38 33.87
C TYR A 42 0.83 -3.38 34.07
N GLN A 43 0.38 -3.06 35.28
CA GLN A 43 -1.07 -2.95 35.56
C GLN A 43 -1.68 -1.83 34.70
N LEU A 44 -1.11 -0.63 34.73
CA LEU A 44 -1.62 0.52 33.96
C LEU A 44 -1.58 0.25 32.46
N TYR A 45 -0.50 -0.34 31.96
CA TYR A 45 -0.41 -0.76 30.57
C TYR A 45 -1.53 -1.72 30.20
N SER A 46 -1.78 -2.73 31.05
CA SER A 46 -2.82 -3.74 30.81
C SER A 46 -4.21 -3.14 30.81
N GLU A 47 -4.51 -2.21 31.73
CA GLU A 47 -5.79 -1.49 31.77
C GLU A 47 -6.03 -0.66 30.49
N VAL A 48 -5.01 0.06 30.02
CA VAL A 48 -5.08 0.83 28.77
C VAL A 48 -5.27 -0.10 27.58
N ARG A 49 -4.46 -1.17 27.48
CA ARG A 49 -4.55 -2.17 26.41
C ARG A 49 -5.95 -2.80 26.35
N ASP A 50 -6.49 -3.21 27.49
CA ASP A 50 -7.79 -3.88 27.56
C ASP A 50 -8.94 -2.91 27.27
N THR A 51 -8.79 -1.64 27.63
CA THR A 51 -9.74 -0.57 27.27
C THR A 51 -9.77 -0.35 25.77
N ILE A 52 -8.60 -0.24 25.12
CA ILE A 52 -8.50 -0.14 23.66
C ILE A 52 -9.03 -1.41 23.00
N GLY A 53 -8.70 -2.58 23.56
CA GLY A 53 -9.15 -3.88 23.08
C GLY A 53 -10.68 -4.01 22.95
N LYS A 54 -11.43 -3.42 23.87
CA LYS A 54 -12.90 -3.39 23.82
C LYS A 54 -13.44 -2.58 22.64
N GLU A 55 -12.69 -1.60 22.18
CA GLU A 55 -13.08 -0.68 21.09
C GLU A 55 -12.44 -1.04 19.74
N VAL A 56 -11.64 -2.10 19.66
CA VAL A 56 -10.84 -2.43 18.47
C VAL A 56 -11.70 -2.59 17.21
N VAL A 57 -12.86 -3.20 17.31
CA VAL A 57 -13.79 -3.39 16.18
C VAL A 57 -14.29 -2.06 15.65
N ARG A 58 -14.62 -1.12 16.55
CA ARG A 58 -15.06 0.23 16.18
C ARG A 58 -13.93 1.02 15.54
N ILE A 59 -12.74 0.96 16.12
CA ILE A 59 -11.53 1.60 15.57
C ILE A 59 -11.23 1.08 14.16
N GLN A 60 -11.22 -0.23 13.96
CA GLN A 60 -10.98 -0.85 12.65
C GLN A 60 -12.04 -0.47 11.61
N LYS A 61 -13.31 -0.41 12.01
CA LYS A 61 -14.40 0.01 11.13
C LYS A 61 -14.23 1.47 10.69
N THR A 62 -13.89 2.34 11.62
CA THR A 62 -13.62 3.75 11.34
C THR A 62 -12.40 3.91 10.45
N ALA A 63 -11.30 3.22 10.73
CA ALA A 63 -10.09 3.25 9.92
C ALA A 63 -10.36 2.79 8.47
N LYS A 64 -11.14 1.73 8.28
CA LYS A 64 -11.55 1.28 6.94
C LYS A 64 -12.41 2.32 6.20
N ALA A 65 -13.27 3.03 6.90
CA ALA A 65 -14.09 4.09 6.29
C ALA A 65 -13.22 5.29 5.87
N ILE A 66 -12.29 5.70 6.72
CA ILE A 66 -11.34 6.78 6.42
C ILE A 66 -10.44 6.40 5.25
N ALA A 67 -9.89 5.17 5.22
CA ALA A 67 -9.04 4.70 4.12
C ALA A 67 -9.78 4.71 2.77
N LYS A 68 -11.06 4.34 2.75
CA LYS A 68 -11.88 4.44 1.52
C LYS A 68 -12.08 5.89 1.08
N LEU A 69 -12.38 6.77 2.02
CA LEU A 69 -12.57 8.20 1.73
C LEU A 69 -11.28 8.84 1.20
N ASP A 70 -10.15 8.52 1.80
CA ASP A 70 -8.83 9.01 1.38
C ASP A 70 -8.49 8.55 -0.04
N ALA A 71 -8.71 7.26 -0.35
CA ALA A 71 -8.52 6.73 -1.69
C ALA A 71 -9.41 7.45 -2.72
N PHE A 72 -10.70 7.66 -2.42
CA PHE A 72 -11.60 8.36 -3.32
C PHE A 72 -11.23 9.83 -3.49
N ALA A 73 -10.84 10.51 -2.42
CA ALA A 73 -10.38 11.89 -2.49
C ALA A 73 -9.13 12.04 -3.37
N SER A 74 -8.17 11.12 -3.23
CA SER A 74 -6.96 11.09 -4.06
C SER A 74 -7.28 10.86 -5.53
N LEU A 75 -8.14 9.90 -5.86
CA LEU A 75 -8.57 9.64 -7.24
C LEU A 75 -9.34 10.82 -7.84
N ALA A 76 -10.20 11.46 -7.07
CA ALA A 76 -10.95 12.63 -7.50
C ALA A 76 -10.05 13.83 -7.80
N LEU A 77 -9.08 14.10 -6.91
CA LEU A 77 -8.11 15.18 -7.10
C LEU A 77 -7.26 14.96 -8.37
N VAL A 78 -6.77 13.74 -8.58
CA VAL A 78 -6.01 13.39 -9.79
C VAL A 78 -6.87 13.55 -11.05
N ALA A 79 -8.13 13.14 -10.99
CA ALA A 79 -9.05 13.26 -12.12
C ALA A 79 -9.32 14.73 -12.48
N GLU A 80 -9.55 15.58 -11.49
CA GLU A 80 -9.76 17.01 -11.68
C GLU A 80 -8.52 17.70 -12.28
N GLN A 81 -7.34 17.46 -11.67
CA GLN A 81 -6.09 18.07 -12.11
C GLN A 81 -5.66 17.68 -13.53
N ASN A 82 -6.07 16.49 -14.00
CA ASN A 82 -5.64 15.96 -15.29
C ASN A 82 -6.76 15.90 -16.33
N ASN A 83 -7.91 16.49 -16.07
CA ASN A 83 -9.09 16.44 -16.94
C ASN A 83 -9.45 15.02 -17.36
N TYR A 84 -9.49 14.09 -16.40
CA TYR A 84 -9.93 12.73 -16.63
C TYR A 84 -11.46 12.64 -16.58
N VAL A 85 -12.04 11.75 -17.37
CA VAL A 85 -13.49 11.56 -17.46
C VAL A 85 -13.93 10.28 -16.77
N ARG A 86 -15.14 10.27 -16.26
CA ARG A 86 -15.74 9.06 -15.68
C ARG A 86 -16.04 8.03 -16.77
N PRO A 87 -15.41 6.84 -16.76
CA PRO A 87 -15.73 5.79 -17.71
C PRO A 87 -17.12 5.19 -17.43
N LYS A 88 -17.81 4.78 -18.50
CA LYS A 88 -18.99 3.92 -18.40
C LYS A 88 -18.50 2.48 -18.36
N MET A 89 -18.88 1.73 -17.34
CA MET A 89 -18.55 0.30 -17.25
C MET A 89 -19.66 -0.54 -17.88
N ASN A 90 -19.29 -1.64 -18.56
CA ASN A 90 -20.23 -2.58 -19.18
C ASN A 90 -19.78 -4.04 -18.98
N ASP A 91 -20.70 -4.95 -19.16
CA ASP A 91 -20.51 -6.41 -19.10
C ASP A 91 -20.50 -7.08 -20.49
N LYS A 92 -20.38 -6.28 -21.57
CA LYS A 92 -20.56 -6.72 -22.97
C LYS A 92 -19.24 -6.92 -23.72
N GLY A 93 -18.10 -6.94 -23.02
CA GLY A 93 -16.78 -7.09 -23.66
C GLY A 93 -16.43 -5.96 -24.63
N LEU A 94 -17.05 -4.77 -24.49
CA LEU A 94 -16.79 -3.61 -25.32
C LEU A 94 -15.75 -2.70 -24.69
N ILE A 95 -14.75 -2.33 -25.47
CA ILE A 95 -13.79 -1.27 -25.13
C ILE A 95 -13.91 -0.21 -26.23
N ASP A 96 -14.52 0.94 -25.91
CA ASP A 96 -14.67 2.09 -26.78
C ASP A 96 -14.14 3.33 -26.05
N ILE A 97 -12.98 3.80 -26.47
CA ILE A 97 -12.26 4.92 -25.88
C ILE A 97 -12.11 5.99 -26.98
N LYS A 98 -12.54 7.22 -26.69
CA LYS A 98 -12.39 8.37 -27.56
C LYS A 98 -11.33 9.33 -27.01
N ASP A 99 -10.49 9.80 -27.89
CA ASP A 99 -9.40 10.73 -27.56
C ASP A 99 -8.57 10.26 -26.37
N GLY A 100 -8.24 8.96 -26.32
CA GLY A 100 -7.43 8.38 -25.26
C GLY A 100 -6.04 9.01 -25.22
N ARG A 101 -5.54 9.25 -24.01
CA ARG A 101 -4.20 9.79 -23.74
C ARG A 101 -3.40 8.83 -22.87
N HIS A 102 -2.09 8.83 -23.02
CA HIS A 102 -1.22 8.02 -22.17
C HIS A 102 -0.93 8.76 -20.84
N PRO A 103 -1.40 8.30 -19.67
CA PRO A 103 -1.38 9.09 -18.43
C PRO A 103 0.01 9.47 -17.94
N VAL A 104 1.05 8.75 -18.35
CA VAL A 104 2.43 9.04 -17.99
C VAL A 104 3.07 9.91 -19.06
N VAL A 105 2.94 9.53 -20.33
CA VAL A 105 3.62 10.23 -21.43
C VAL A 105 3.10 11.66 -21.58
N GLU A 106 1.79 11.89 -21.44
CA GLU A 106 1.21 13.24 -21.51
C GLU A 106 1.80 14.22 -20.47
N LYS A 107 2.28 13.69 -19.33
CA LYS A 107 2.94 14.50 -18.28
C LYS A 107 4.42 14.74 -18.53
N MET A 108 5.05 13.88 -19.31
CA MET A 108 6.49 13.97 -19.60
C MET A 108 6.78 14.90 -20.80
N ILE A 109 5.79 15.12 -21.65
CA ILE A 109 5.89 16.03 -22.78
C ILE A 109 5.70 17.46 -22.28
N SER A 110 6.79 18.24 -22.19
CA SER A 110 6.75 19.59 -21.63
C SER A 110 6.43 20.68 -22.66
N ASN A 111 6.64 20.44 -23.96
CA ASN A 111 6.54 21.46 -24.99
C ASN A 111 5.56 21.14 -26.13
N ASP A 112 5.03 19.92 -26.20
CA ASP A 112 4.12 19.48 -27.24
C ASP A 112 2.82 18.94 -26.65
N MET A 113 1.73 19.01 -27.42
CA MET A 113 0.47 18.40 -27.04
C MET A 113 0.51 16.89 -27.36
N PHE A 114 0.05 16.06 -26.42
CA PHE A 114 -0.12 14.63 -26.66
C PHE A 114 -1.20 14.42 -27.74
N ILE A 115 -0.86 13.65 -28.78
CA ILE A 115 -1.82 13.29 -29.84
C ILE A 115 -2.72 12.17 -29.32
N CYS A 116 -4.00 12.48 -29.15
CA CYS A 116 -5.01 11.54 -28.66
C CYS A 116 -5.29 10.44 -29.69
N ASN A 117 -5.72 9.27 -29.21
CA ASN A 117 -6.03 8.12 -30.06
C ASN A 117 -7.32 7.45 -29.63
N ASP A 118 -8.14 7.07 -30.61
CA ASP A 118 -9.32 6.24 -30.40
C ASP A 118 -8.94 4.77 -30.30
N THR A 119 -9.69 4.03 -29.47
CA THR A 119 -9.58 2.57 -29.37
C THR A 119 -10.97 1.97 -29.39
N TYR A 120 -11.19 1.01 -30.28
CA TYR A 120 -12.43 0.26 -30.35
C TYR A 120 -12.15 -1.24 -30.47
N LEU A 121 -12.62 -2.02 -29.50
CA LEU A 121 -12.52 -3.48 -29.46
C LEU A 121 -13.83 -4.04 -28.91
N ASN A 122 -14.24 -5.22 -29.41
CA ASN A 122 -15.40 -5.95 -28.90
C ASN A 122 -15.17 -7.45 -28.95
N ASP A 123 -16.03 -8.21 -28.29
CA ASP A 123 -15.96 -9.67 -28.23
C ASP A 123 -16.52 -10.39 -29.47
N LYS A 124 -16.95 -9.67 -30.52
CA LYS A 124 -17.58 -10.22 -31.70
C LYS A 124 -16.72 -10.10 -32.95
N LYS A 125 -16.72 -8.95 -33.60
CA LYS A 125 -16.06 -8.72 -34.89
C LYS A 125 -14.68 -8.08 -34.74
N ASP A 126 -14.52 -7.18 -33.81
CA ASP A 126 -13.31 -6.36 -33.64
C ASP A 126 -12.51 -6.81 -32.40
N ARG A 127 -12.20 -8.11 -32.36
CA ARG A 127 -11.47 -8.75 -31.27
C ARG A 127 -9.98 -8.46 -31.30
N ILE A 128 -9.45 -8.24 -32.48
CA ILE A 128 -8.01 -8.10 -32.73
C ILE A 128 -7.79 -6.83 -33.54
N SER A 129 -6.86 -6.01 -33.06
CA SER A 129 -6.40 -4.83 -33.80
C SER A 129 -4.94 -5.03 -34.21
N ILE A 130 -4.66 -4.91 -35.51
CA ILE A 130 -3.30 -4.96 -36.05
C ILE A 130 -2.78 -3.53 -36.19
N ILE A 131 -1.76 -3.20 -35.42
CA ILE A 131 -1.17 -1.87 -35.36
C ILE A 131 0.14 -1.87 -36.14
N THR A 132 0.18 -1.14 -37.26
CA THR A 132 1.36 -1.01 -38.13
C THR A 132 1.89 0.42 -38.12
N GLY A 133 3.13 0.58 -38.53
CA GLY A 133 3.78 1.92 -38.65
C GLY A 133 5.29 1.84 -38.45
N PRO A 134 6.02 2.91 -38.78
CA PRO A 134 7.48 2.96 -38.62
C PRO A 134 7.91 2.87 -37.16
N ASN A 135 9.20 2.64 -36.93
CA ASN A 135 9.75 2.72 -35.58
C ASN A 135 9.61 4.13 -35.03
N MET A 136 9.45 4.23 -33.71
CA MET A 136 9.24 5.51 -32.99
C MET A 136 7.90 6.24 -33.31
N ALA A 137 6.99 5.61 -34.06
CA ALA A 137 5.67 6.18 -34.37
C ALA A 137 4.62 6.02 -33.26
N GLY A 138 5.02 5.66 -32.03
CA GLY A 138 4.11 5.58 -30.90
C GLY A 138 3.29 4.28 -30.78
N LYS A 139 3.56 3.23 -31.58
CA LYS A 139 2.82 1.94 -31.50
C LYS A 139 2.78 1.37 -30.07
N SER A 140 3.94 1.29 -29.44
CA SER A 140 4.05 0.77 -28.08
C SER A 140 3.37 1.66 -27.05
N THR A 141 3.42 2.97 -27.24
CA THR A 141 2.71 3.96 -26.43
C THR A 141 1.21 3.76 -26.50
N TYR A 142 0.67 3.55 -27.69
CA TYR A 142 -0.76 3.30 -27.91
C TYR A 142 -1.24 1.99 -27.22
N MET A 143 -0.46 0.90 -27.34
CA MET A 143 -0.81 -0.35 -26.68
C MET A 143 -0.82 -0.22 -25.15
N ARG A 144 0.21 0.42 -24.59
CA ARG A 144 0.29 0.68 -23.16
C ARG A 144 -0.80 1.63 -22.67
N GLN A 145 -1.11 2.67 -23.44
CA GLN A 145 -2.20 3.60 -23.18
C GLN A 145 -3.53 2.86 -23.01
N THR A 146 -3.88 1.99 -23.94
CA THR A 146 -5.12 1.21 -23.91
C THR A 146 -5.17 0.33 -22.66
N ALA A 147 -4.10 -0.40 -22.35
CA ALA A 147 -4.01 -1.24 -21.16
C ALA A 147 -4.15 -0.42 -19.86
N LEU A 148 -3.47 0.73 -19.77
CA LEU A 148 -3.53 1.60 -18.59
C LEU A 148 -4.92 2.22 -18.40
N ILE A 149 -5.58 2.67 -19.46
CA ILE A 149 -6.95 3.21 -19.39
C ILE A 149 -7.92 2.12 -18.88
N VAL A 150 -7.82 0.90 -19.39
CA VAL A 150 -8.63 -0.23 -18.92
C VAL A 150 -8.34 -0.53 -17.46
N LEU A 151 -7.07 -0.58 -17.04
CA LEU A 151 -6.68 -0.80 -15.66
C LEU A 151 -7.23 0.29 -14.72
N MET A 152 -7.09 1.56 -15.11
CA MET A 152 -7.60 2.69 -14.33
C MET A 152 -9.13 2.59 -14.16
N ALA A 153 -9.86 2.24 -15.21
CA ALA A 153 -11.31 2.02 -15.14
C ALA A 153 -11.66 0.87 -14.18
N GLN A 154 -10.94 -0.25 -14.22
CA GLN A 154 -11.17 -1.42 -13.35
C GLN A 154 -10.97 -1.13 -11.85
N ILE A 155 -10.02 -0.28 -11.50
CA ILE A 155 -9.80 0.12 -10.10
C ILE A 155 -10.76 1.23 -9.63
N GLY A 156 -11.67 1.70 -10.49
CA GLY A 156 -12.65 2.74 -10.17
C GLY A 156 -12.14 4.17 -10.32
N SER A 157 -11.02 4.38 -11.00
CA SER A 157 -10.49 5.69 -11.34
C SER A 157 -11.21 6.29 -12.56
N PHE A 158 -11.19 7.61 -12.70
CA PHE A 158 -11.46 8.28 -13.95
C PHE A 158 -10.28 8.07 -14.92
N VAL A 159 -10.51 8.24 -16.22
CA VAL A 159 -9.57 7.86 -17.27
C VAL A 159 -9.20 9.03 -18.18
N PRO A 160 -7.96 9.07 -18.70
CA PRO A 160 -7.48 10.08 -19.64
C PRO A 160 -8.07 9.91 -21.04
N ALA A 161 -9.30 10.35 -21.23
CA ALA A 161 -10.04 10.29 -22.49
C ALA A 161 -11.07 11.41 -22.58
N SER A 162 -11.68 11.64 -23.73
CA SER A 162 -12.87 12.50 -23.85
C SER A 162 -14.15 11.72 -23.49
N SER A 163 -14.18 10.43 -23.80
CA SER A 163 -15.20 9.49 -23.31
C SER A 163 -14.65 8.06 -23.32
N ALA A 164 -15.18 7.22 -22.44
CA ALA A 164 -14.80 5.81 -22.39
C ALA A 164 -15.98 4.93 -21.97
N ASN A 165 -16.17 3.81 -22.70
CA ASN A 165 -17.10 2.75 -22.36
C ASN A 165 -16.30 1.44 -22.34
N ILE A 166 -16.05 0.90 -21.15
CA ILE A 166 -15.06 -0.15 -20.93
C ILE A 166 -15.72 -1.36 -20.29
N GLY A 167 -15.58 -2.51 -20.95
CA GLY A 167 -16.00 -3.80 -20.42
C GLY A 167 -15.17 -4.25 -19.24
N VAL A 168 -15.79 -4.95 -18.30
CA VAL A 168 -15.07 -5.64 -17.24
C VAL A 168 -14.20 -6.73 -17.87
N VAL A 169 -12.92 -6.77 -17.52
CA VAL A 169 -11.95 -7.75 -18.00
C VAL A 169 -11.37 -8.55 -16.83
N ASP A 170 -11.13 -9.83 -17.05
CA ASP A 170 -10.58 -10.71 -16.02
C ASP A 170 -9.07 -10.51 -15.85
N ARG A 171 -8.36 -10.20 -16.93
CA ARG A 171 -6.90 -10.07 -16.95
C ARG A 171 -6.46 -9.03 -17.98
N ILE A 172 -5.33 -8.41 -17.72
CA ILE A 172 -4.65 -7.49 -18.62
C ILE A 172 -3.23 -7.99 -18.78
N PHE A 173 -2.84 -8.32 -19.99
CA PHE A 173 -1.48 -8.71 -20.31
C PHE A 173 -0.88 -7.72 -21.30
N THR A 174 0.37 -7.37 -21.10
CA THR A 174 1.12 -6.51 -22.02
C THR A 174 2.49 -7.13 -22.29
N ARG A 175 2.83 -7.23 -23.58
CA ARG A 175 4.17 -7.56 -24.03
C ARG A 175 4.66 -6.46 -24.95
N VAL A 176 5.48 -5.56 -24.45
CA VAL A 176 5.93 -4.39 -25.19
C VAL A 176 7.44 -4.20 -24.97
N GLY A 177 8.22 -4.53 -26.00
CA GLY A 177 9.68 -4.42 -25.98
C GLY A 177 10.38 -5.60 -25.28
N ALA A 178 11.61 -5.89 -25.66
CA ALA A 178 12.49 -6.78 -24.93
C ALA A 178 13.11 -6.00 -23.77
N SER A 179 12.96 -6.45 -22.54
CA SER A 179 13.95 -6.18 -21.52
C SER A 179 15.08 -7.19 -21.78
N ASP A 180 16.24 -6.71 -22.23
CA ASP A 180 17.42 -7.56 -22.27
C ASP A 180 17.77 -7.95 -20.84
N ASP A 181 17.26 -9.09 -20.41
CA ASP A 181 17.74 -9.71 -19.16
C ASP A 181 19.07 -10.40 -19.44
N LEU A 182 20.11 -9.59 -19.52
CA LEU A 182 21.49 -10.04 -19.70
C LEU A 182 21.95 -10.95 -18.55
N ALA A 183 21.24 -10.99 -17.44
CA ALA A 183 21.61 -11.79 -16.27
C ALA A 183 21.17 -13.26 -16.39
N SER A 184 20.14 -13.58 -17.18
CA SER A 184 19.62 -14.95 -17.31
C SER A 184 20.23 -15.73 -18.48
N GLY A 185 20.99 -15.09 -19.37
CA GLY A 185 21.61 -15.75 -20.54
C GLY A 185 20.62 -16.32 -21.55
N GLN A 186 19.31 -16.01 -21.41
CA GLN A 186 18.27 -16.43 -22.35
C GLN A 186 18.18 -15.47 -23.52
N SER A 187 17.95 -16.01 -24.72
CA SER A 187 17.70 -15.15 -25.87
C SER A 187 16.38 -14.39 -25.71
N THR A 188 16.31 -13.16 -26.20
CA THR A 188 15.08 -12.34 -26.19
C THR A 188 13.88 -13.08 -26.75
N PHE A 189 14.08 -13.91 -27.75
CA PHE A 189 13.05 -14.78 -28.34
C PHE A 189 12.49 -15.79 -27.35
N MET A 190 13.35 -16.45 -26.54
CA MET A 190 12.90 -17.43 -25.55
C MET A 190 12.11 -16.76 -24.41
N VAL A 191 12.53 -15.59 -23.97
CA VAL A 191 11.79 -14.78 -22.97
C VAL A 191 10.42 -14.42 -23.53
N GLU A 192 10.34 -13.95 -24.76
CA GLU A 192 9.07 -13.64 -25.44
C GLU A 192 8.14 -14.86 -25.53
N MET A 193 8.65 -16.00 -25.93
CA MET A 193 7.85 -17.23 -26.05
C MET A 193 7.36 -17.71 -24.68
N THR A 194 8.17 -17.61 -23.64
CA THR A 194 7.78 -17.99 -22.28
C THR A 194 6.69 -17.04 -21.73
N GLU A 195 6.81 -15.75 -21.97
CA GLU A 195 5.78 -14.77 -21.56
C GLU A 195 4.47 -14.99 -22.30
N VAL A 196 4.52 -15.24 -23.61
CA VAL A 196 3.31 -15.56 -24.42
C VAL A 196 2.69 -16.88 -23.96
N ALA A 197 3.47 -17.90 -23.64
CA ALA A 197 2.97 -19.15 -23.09
C ALA A 197 2.25 -18.99 -21.74
N ASN A 198 2.62 -18.00 -20.94
CA ASN A 198 1.94 -17.68 -19.68
C ASN A 198 0.60 -16.90 -19.88
N ILE A 199 0.40 -16.35 -21.08
CA ILE A 199 -0.83 -15.64 -21.44
C ILE A 199 -1.92 -16.61 -21.94
N LEU A 200 -1.51 -17.68 -22.60
CA LEU A 200 -2.37 -18.73 -23.18
C LEU A 200 -2.75 -19.77 -22.13
#